data_d1f1a93d652863c36f7c6547c7e05806
#
_entry.id   d1f1a93d652863c36f7c6547c7e05806
#
_cell.length_a   1.000
_cell.length_b   1.000
_cell.length_c   1.000
_cell.angle_alpha   90.00
_cell.angle_beta   90.00
_cell.angle_gamma   90.00
#
_symmetry.space_group_name_H-M   'P 1'
#
loop_
_entity.id
_entity.type
_entity.pdbx_description
1 polymer ?
#
loop_
_entity_poly.entity_id
_entity_poly.type
_entity_poly.pdbx_seq_one_letter_code
_entity_poly.pdbx_strand_id
1 'polypeptide(L)'
;MKYQIEISSRFKKDYKLAKKRGYNMDLLKEVIDILASGETLPEKYLDHSLAGEYKGTRECHIAPDWLLIYRIEKDILVLGLTRTGTHSDLFKN
;
A
#
# COMPACT_ATOMS: atom_id res chain seq x y z
N MET A 1 -9.74 -14.33 4.32
CA MET A 1 -9.54 -12.87 4.10
C MET A 1 -10.87 -12.15 4.17
N LYS A 2 -10.89 -11.00 4.80
CA LYS A 2 -12.10 -10.16 4.86
C LYS A 2 -12.29 -9.37 3.56
N TYR A 3 -11.20 -8.87 2.98
CA TYR A 3 -11.24 -8.05 1.79
C TYR A 3 -10.68 -8.78 0.59
N GLN A 4 -11.31 -8.59 -0.56
CA GLN A 4 -10.78 -9.04 -1.84
C GLN A 4 -9.75 -8.01 -2.31
N ILE A 5 -8.60 -8.47 -2.79
CA ILE A 5 -7.51 -7.60 -3.20
C ILE A 5 -7.70 -7.22 -4.68
N GLU A 6 -7.69 -5.92 -4.96
CA GLU A 6 -7.64 -5.39 -6.32
C GLU A 6 -6.34 -4.61 -6.50
N ILE A 7 -5.73 -4.76 -7.65
CA ILE A 7 -4.42 -4.17 -7.94
C ILE A 7 -4.56 -3.22 -9.13
N SER A 8 -4.13 -1.96 -8.94
CA SER A 8 -4.10 -1.00 -10.05
C SER A 8 -2.98 -1.35 -11.03
N SER A 9 -3.09 -0.88 -12.27
CA SER A 9 -2.04 -1.10 -13.26
C SER A 9 -0.73 -0.40 -12.85
N ARG A 10 -0.83 0.74 -12.18
CA ARG A 10 0.36 1.45 -11.67
C ARG A 10 1.02 0.65 -10.55
N PHE A 11 0.23 0.04 -9.65
CA PHE A 11 0.78 -0.79 -8.60
C PHE A 11 1.55 -1.97 -9.18
N LYS A 12 1.04 -2.58 -10.25
CA LYS A 12 1.76 -3.69 -10.91
C LYS A 12 3.15 -3.27 -11.36
N LYS A 13 3.27 -2.08 -11.97
CA LYS A 13 4.56 -1.54 -12.40
C LYS A 13 5.45 -1.24 -11.20
N ASP A 14 4.88 -0.63 -10.17
CA ASP A 14 5.61 -0.32 -8.93
C ASP A 14 6.14 -1.59 -8.28
N TYR A 15 5.32 -2.64 -8.25
CA TYR A 15 5.70 -3.93 -7.67
C TYR A 15 6.91 -4.53 -8.40
N LYS A 16 6.87 -4.52 -9.73
CA LYS A 16 7.98 -5.03 -10.53
C LYS A 16 9.26 -4.24 -10.27
N LEU A 17 9.15 -2.91 -10.15
CA LEU A 17 10.29 -2.06 -9.87
C LEU A 17 10.88 -2.34 -8.48
N ALA A 18 10.04 -2.49 -7.47
CA ALA A 18 10.48 -2.82 -6.11
C ALA A 18 11.24 -4.15 -6.10
N LYS A 19 10.70 -5.14 -6.79
CA LYS A 19 11.33 -6.45 -6.90
C LYS A 19 12.68 -6.35 -7.62
N LYS A 20 12.76 -5.57 -8.69
CA LYS A 20 13.99 -5.33 -9.44
C LYS A 20 15.05 -4.62 -8.59
N ARG A 21 14.62 -3.71 -7.71
CA ARG A 21 15.51 -3.00 -6.77
C ARG A 21 16.02 -3.90 -5.64
N GLY A 22 15.52 -5.12 -5.54
CA GLY A 22 15.94 -6.06 -4.50
C GLY A 22 15.26 -5.84 -3.16
N TYR A 23 14.12 -5.17 -3.12
CA TYR A 23 13.37 -4.97 -1.89
C TYR A 23 12.89 -6.31 -1.33
N ASN A 24 12.80 -6.40 -0.01
CA ASN A 24 12.28 -7.60 0.65
C ASN A 24 10.75 -7.65 0.48
N MET A 25 10.30 -8.36 -0.55
CA MET A 25 8.88 -8.41 -0.90
C MET A 25 8.03 -9.12 0.15
N ASP A 26 8.64 -9.90 1.04
CA ASP A 26 7.92 -10.52 2.15
C ASP A 26 7.37 -9.47 3.12
N LEU A 27 8.05 -8.35 3.26
CA LEU A 27 7.56 -7.24 4.10
C LEU A 27 6.28 -6.65 3.53
N LEU A 28 6.22 -6.47 2.21
CA LEU A 28 5.02 -5.99 1.54
C LEU A 28 3.87 -6.99 1.70
N LYS A 29 4.17 -8.27 1.50
CA LYS A 29 3.16 -9.33 1.65
C LYS A 29 2.58 -9.34 3.06
N GLU A 30 3.41 -9.21 4.08
CA GLU A 30 2.96 -9.17 5.48
C GLU A 30 1.97 -8.03 5.72
N VAL A 31 2.28 -6.84 5.22
CA VAL A 31 1.39 -5.67 5.35
C VAL A 31 0.07 -5.92 4.63
N ILE A 32 0.13 -6.42 3.40
CA ILE A 32 -1.06 -6.71 2.61
C ILE A 32 -1.93 -7.76 3.30
N ASP A 33 -1.34 -8.80 3.87
CA ASP A 33 -2.08 -9.85 4.57
C ASP A 33 -2.82 -9.29 5.78
N ILE A 34 -2.18 -8.41 6.56
CA ILE A 34 -2.82 -7.76 7.72
C ILE A 34 -4.03 -6.93 7.25
N LEU A 35 -3.82 -6.11 6.23
CA LEU A 35 -4.90 -5.25 5.69
C LEU A 35 -6.03 -6.08 5.11
N ALA A 36 -5.70 -7.12 4.35
CA ALA A 36 -6.71 -7.97 3.70
C ALA A 36 -7.55 -8.75 4.72
N SER A 37 -6.98 -9.07 5.88
CA SER A 37 -7.72 -9.76 6.95
C SER A 37 -8.65 -8.81 7.72
N GLY A 38 -8.56 -7.52 7.47
CA GLY A 38 -9.38 -6.52 8.16
C GLY A 38 -8.82 -6.07 9.50
N GLU A 39 -7.60 -6.48 9.82
CA GLU A 39 -6.93 -6.07 11.05
C GLU A 39 -6.31 -4.69 10.91
N THR A 40 -6.13 -4.03 12.05
CA THR A 40 -5.46 -2.74 12.12
C THR A 40 -3.94 -2.95 12.06
N LEU A 41 -3.25 -2.15 11.24
CA LEU A 41 -1.79 -2.20 11.19
C LEU A 41 -1.18 -1.73 12.51
N PRO A 42 -0.13 -2.41 13.01
CA PRO A 42 0.64 -1.91 14.14
C PRO A 42 1.16 -0.48 13.91
N GLU A 43 1.34 0.28 14.98
CA GLU A 43 1.77 1.68 14.90
C GLU A 43 3.08 1.89 14.15
N LYS A 44 3.98 0.90 14.17
CA LYS A 44 5.27 1.01 13.48
C LYS A 44 5.14 1.28 11.99
N TYR A 45 4.01 0.95 11.40
CA TYR A 45 3.77 1.17 9.97
C TYR A 45 3.26 2.57 9.66
N LEU A 46 3.00 3.41 10.66
CA LEU A 46 2.62 4.82 10.51
C LEU A 46 1.46 5.03 9.54
N ASP A 47 0.45 4.18 9.62
CA ASP A 47 -0.72 4.24 8.75
C ASP A 47 -1.53 5.52 8.98
N HIS A 48 -1.84 6.24 7.91
CA HIS A 48 -2.61 7.48 7.99
C HIS A 48 -3.32 7.76 6.65
N SER A 49 -4.38 8.57 6.71
CA SER A 49 -5.11 8.98 5.51
C SER A 49 -4.34 10.06 4.76
N LEU A 50 -4.52 10.09 3.44
CA LEU A 50 -3.90 11.09 2.57
C LEU A 50 -4.93 12.12 2.11
N ALA A 51 -4.42 13.29 1.71
CA ALA A 51 -5.21 14.37 1.15
C ALA A 51 -4.70 14.69 -0.26
N GLY A 52 -5.29 15.71 -0.90
CA GLY A 52 -4.85 16.17 -2.20
C GLY A 52 -5.09 15.14 -3.30
N GLU A 53 -4.07 14.89 -4.11
CA GLU A 53 -4.13 13.98 -5.24
C GLU A 53 -4.56 12.57 -4.85
N TYR A 54 -4.18 12.14 -3.65
CA TYR A 54 -4.49 10.80 -3.15
C TYR A 54 -5.64 10.78 -2.13
N LYS A 55 -6.49 11.82 -2.17
CA LYS A 55 -7.65 11.86 -1.26
C LYS A 55 -8.50 10.61 -1.41
N GLY A 56 -8.92 10.05 -0.28
CA GLY A 56 -9.69 8.80 -0.26
C GLY A 56 -8.83 7.56 -0.11
N THR A 57 -7.51 7.73 -0.07
CA THR A 57 -6.59 6.61 0.16
C THR A 57 -5.87 6.78 1.49
N ARG A 58 -5.15 5.74 1.88
CA ARG A 58 -4.30 5.72 3.07
C ARG A 58 -2.89 5.32 2.67
N GLU A 59 -1.94 5.71 3.50
CA GLU A 59 -0.54 5.39 3.29
C GLU A 59 0.01 4.68 4.53
N CYS A 60 0.84 3.68 4.33
CA CYS A 60 1.62 3.11 5.41
C CYS A 60 3.08 2.93 4.98
N HIS A 61 3.98 2.85 5.96
CA HIS A 61 5.40 2.67 5.73
C HIS A 61 5.77 1.20 5.91
N ILE A 62 6.12 0.53 4.80
CA ILE A 62 6.61 -0.85 4.84
C ILE A 62 8.04 -0.84 5.42
N ALA A 63 8.82 0.16 5.03
CA ALA A 63 10.16 0.47 5.52
C ALA A 63 10.30 1.99 5.53
N PRO A 64 11.37 2.57 6.09
CA PRO A 64 11.47 4.03 6.24
C PRO A 64 11.21 4.84 4.98
N ASP A 65 11.64 4.36 3.82
CA ASP A 65 11.35 5.03 2.54
C ASP A 65 10.71 4.07 1.53
N TRP A 66 9.85 3.21 2.02
CA TRP A 66 9.07 2.33 1.15
C TRP A 66 7.62 2.36 1.60
N LEU A 67 6.78 3.01 0.81
CA LEU A 67 5.39 3.29 1.14
C LEU A 67 4.45 2.40 0.37
N LEU A 68 3.28 2.16 0.95
CA LEU A 68 2.14 1.54 0.27
C LEU A 68 0.97 2.51 0.35
N ILE A 69 0.41 2.88 -0.79
CA ILE A 69 -0.83 3.66 -0.85
C ILE A 69 -1.95 2.69 -1.23
N TYR A 70 -3.00 2.68 -0.42
CA TYR A 70 -4.10 1.73 -0.59
C TYR A 70 -5.43 2.39 -0.21
N ARG A 71 -6.52 1.76 -0.60
CA ARG A 71 -7.86 2.15 -0.18
C ARG A 71 -8.63 0.92 0.30
N ILE A 72 -9.54 1.15 1.23
CA ILE A 72 -10.44 0.10 1.70
C ILE A 72 -11.85 0.54 1.39
N GLU A 73 -12.57 -0.26 0.62
CA GLU A 73 -13.98 -0.03 0.29
C GLU A 73 -14.82 -1.04 1.06
N LYS A 74 -15.33 -0.59 2.21
CA LYS A 74 -16.03 -1.47 3.15
C LYS A 74 -17.34 -2.01 2.60
N ASP A 75 -18.02 -1.23 1.77
CA ASP A 75 -19.33 -1.60 1.22
C ASP A 75 -19.25 -2.84 0.31
N ILE A 76 -18.15 -2.98 -0.42
CA ILE A 76 -17.95 -4.09 -1.35
C ILE A 76 -16.81 -5.00 -0.91
N LEU A 77 -16.26 -4.78 0.27
CA LEU A 77 -15.18 -5.58 0.87
C LEU A 77 -13.97 -5.71 -0.06
N VAL A 78 -13.47 -4.57 -0.55
CA VAL A 78 -12.30 -4.52 -1.43
C VAL A 78 -11.15 -3.76 -0.75
N LEU A 79 -9.95 -4.34 -0.86
CA LEU A 79 -8.69 -3.68 -0.58
C LEU A 79 -8.04 -3.33 -1.91
N GLY A 80 -7.98 -2.04 -2.25
CA GLY A 80 -7.37 -1.59 -3.49
C GLY A 80 -5.92 -1.18 -3.26
N LEU A 81 -4.98 -1.86 -3.91
CA LEU A 81 -3.57 -1.51 -3.86
C LEU A 81 -3.28 -0.52 -4.97
N THR A 82 -3.02 0.74 -4.59
CA THR A 82 -2.96 1.87 -5.52
C THR A 82 -1.55 2.14 -6.03
N ARG A 83 -0.58 2.30 -5.15
CA ARG A 83 0.81 2.57 -5.48
C ARG A 83 1.73 2.00 -4.40
N THR A 84 2.98 1.71 -4.77
CA THR A 84 4.04 1.45 -3.81
C THR A 84 5.36 2.00 -4.36
N GLY A 85 6.23 2.47 -3.48
CA GLY A 85 7.50 3.06 -3.88
C GLY A 85 8.07 3.94 -2.80
N THR A 86 9.13 4.67 -3.15
CA THR A 86 9.76 5.65 -2.26
C THR A 86 8.93 6.94 -2.24
N HIS A 87 9.24 7.83 -1.29
CA HIS A 87 8.62 9.16 -1.29
C HIS A 87 8.84 9.87 -2.62
N SER A 88 10.03 9.80 -3.18
CA SER A 88 10.34 10.42 -4.47
C SER A 88 9.55 9.80 -5.61
N ASP A 89 9.31 8.50 -5.57
CA ASP A 89 8.53 7.82 -6.62
C ASP A 89 7.08 8.29 -6.62
N LEU A 90 6.50 8.49 -5.42
CA LEU A 90 5.07 8.71 -5.25
C LEU A 90 4.67 10.17 -5.14
N PHE A 91 5.55 11.01 -4.61
CA PHE A 91 5.25 12.42 -4.32
C PHE A 91 6.28 13.33 -4.99
N LYS A 92 6.32 13.28 -6.30
CA LYS A 92 7.20 14.15 -7.07
C LYS A 92 6.71 15.59 -7.01
N ASN A 93 7.65 16.47 -6.80
CA ASN A 93 7.40 17.91 -6.87
C ASN A 93 7.82 18.43 -8.23
#